data_e08079d16d3f56b4eb85e27230ee0b68
#
_entry.id   e08079d16d3f56b4eb85e27230ee0b68
#
_cell.length_a   1.000
_cell.length_b   1.000
_cell.length_c   1.000
_cell.angle_alpha   90.00
_cell.angle_beta   90.00
_cell.angle_gamma   90.00
#
_symmetry.space_group_name_H-M   'P 1'
#
loop_
_entity.id
_entity.type
_entity.pdbx_description
1 polymer ?
#
loop_
_entity_poly.entity_id
_entity_poly.type
_entity_poly.pdbx_seq_one_letter_code
_entity_poly.pdbx_strand_id
1 'polypeptide(L)'
;VTQDYSQPIISDELGSNSPHAAAERNCFARGVHTPALFEIDGNPIPALVADFGSPLFVFSEHTLRSKARHAREAFRRRYPKTSFAWSFKTNHLQSVCQILRQEGWIAEVVSDFEYEKARYLGFAGPDIVFNGPYKPRAILRRAIDEGALLHIDNWDELSLIEELTRDRREPLDVGIRVWLDAGIRPVWSKFGFALANGEAERAAERIVKNPRLRLHTLHTHIGTYILEPSAYRTATQKLLALRDTIQRKHGHLLDCLDLGGGFPSNSLLHGMAGPAEQVVPPIEAYADAITDVLNRLPEKKRPLLRLETGRHLVDEAGYLLTSVVAVKGIHRQRAENDGLSARDFKEQLIAGEDS
;
A
#
# COMPACT_ATOMS: atom_id res chain seq x y z
N VAL A 1 3.72 -10.51 29.35
CA VAL A 1 2.34 -10.94 29.02
C VAL A 1 2.30 -11.66 27.68
N THR A 2 2.98 -11.16 26.64
CA THR A 2 3.04 -11.80 25.34
C THR A 2 3.81 -13.11 25.33
N GLN A 3 4.74 -13.30 26.27
CA GLN A 3 5.58 -14.50 26.34
C GLN A 3 4.79 -15.75 26.67
N ASP A 4 3.85 -15.68 27.64
CA ASP A 4 3.07 -16.83 28.08
C ASP A 4 1.97 -17.27 27.10
N TYR A 5 1.57 -16.41 26.18
CA TYR A 5 0.59 -16.75 25.15
C TYR A 5 1.21 -17.48 23.97
N SER A 6 2.47 -17.31 23.70
CA SER A 6 3.09 -17.84 22.50
C SER A 6 3.80 -19.16 22.71
N GLN A 7 4.42 -19.35 23.87
CA GLN A 7 5.32 -20.49 24.10
C GLN A 7 4.62 -21.85 24.11
N PRO A 8 3.50 -22.06 24.82
CA PRO A 8 2.91 -23.40 24.89
C PRO A 8 2.29 -23.89 23.58
N ILE A 9 1.79 -22.95 22.76
CA ILE A 9 1.07 -23.32 21.52
C ILE A 9 2.05 -23.64 20.40
N ILE A 10 3.18 -22.93 20.34
CA ILE A 10 4.09 -23.03 19.19
C ILE A 10 5.19 -24.04 19.45
N SER A 11 5.71 -24.16 20.69
CA SER A 11 6.79 -25.08 21.00
C SER A 11 6.33 -26.53 21.01
N ASP A 12 5.08 -26.80 21.40
CA ASP A 12 4.55 -28.15 21.48
C ASP A 12 4.09 -28.69 20.10
N GLU A 13 3.61 -27.81 19.22
CA GLU A 13 3.17 -28.21 17.89
C GLU A 13 4.30 -28.32 16.87
N LEU A 14 5.36 -27.50 17.00
CA LEU A 14 6.46 -27.47 16.03
C LEU A 14 7.69 -28.30 16.43
N GLY A 15 7.72 -28.83 17.65
CA GLY A 15 8.82 -29.58 18.19
C GLY A 15 10.07 -28.74 18.44
N SER A 16 10.81 -29.06 19.49
CA SER A 16 12.02 -28.36 19.96
C SER A 16 13.19 -28.33 18.95
N ASN A 17 13.04 -28.96 17.81
CA ASN A 17 14.07 -29.08 16.76
C ASN A 17 13.78 -28.28 15.47
N SER A 18 12.78 -27.40 15.47
CA SER A 18 12.61 -26.50 14.34
C SER A 18 13.73 -25.47 14.35
N PRO A 19 14.62 -25.43 13.34
CA PRO A 19 15.67 -24.41 13.26
C PRO A 19 15.12 -23.00 12.98
N HIS A 20 13.81 -22.90 12.85
CA HIS A 20 13.15 -21.61 12.65
C HIS A 20 12.78 -21.07 14.03
N ALA A 21 13.19 -19.86 14.31
CA ALA A 21 12.86 -19.07 15.49
C ALA A 21 11.34 -18.81 15.66
N ALA A 22 10.51 -19.79 15.33
CA ALA A 22 9.09 -19.81 15.66
C ALA A 22 8.88 -19.72 17.18
N ALA A 23 9.87 -20.20 17.95
CA ALA A 23 9.91 -20.03 19.38
C ALA A 23 10.06 -18.55 19.83
N GLU A 24 10.52 -17.67 18.96
CA GLU A 24 10.65 -16.23 19.24
C GLU A 24 9.43 -15.41 18.85
N ARG A 25 8.38 -16.04 18.32
CA ARG A 25 7.18 -15.34 17.85
C ARG A 25 5.91 -16.05 18.23
N ASN A 26 4.93 -15.30 18.69
CA ASN A 26 3.59 -15.83 18.87
C ASN A 26 2.88 -16.07 17.51
N CYS A 27 1.72 -16.72 17.53
CA CYS A 27 0.92 -17.00 16.32
C CYS A 27 0.52 -15.73 15.50
N PHE A 28 0.73 -14.53 16.04
CA PHE A 28 0.53 -13.25 15.38
C PHE A 28 1.83 -12.64 14.83
N ALA A 29 2.89 -13.42 14.71
CA ALA A 29 4.21 -13.04 14.19
C ALA A 29 4.93 -11.93 15.03
N ARG A 30 4.55 -11.74 16.29
CA ARG A 30 5.25 -10.83 17.20
C ARG A 30 6.38 -11.55 17.94
N GLY A 31 7.48 -10.84 18.16
CA GLY A 31 8.58 -11.34 19.02
C GLY A 31 8.09 -11.51 20.46
N VAL A 32 8.57 -12.55 21.13
CA VAL A 32 8.29 -12.81 22.55
C VAL A 32 8.77 -11.69 23.48
N HIS A 33 9.75 -10.91 23.02
CA HIS A 33 10.31 -9.77 23.74
C HIS A 33 9.74 -8.42 23.28
N THR A 34 8.61 -8.39 22.56
CA THR A 34 7.97 -7.12 22.20
C THR A 34 7.48 -6.45 23.49
N PRO A 35 7.92 -5.22 23.80
CA PRO A 35 7.50 -4.51 25.00
C PRO A 35 5.98 -4.38 25.06
N ALA A 36 5.42 -4.46 26.27
CA ALA A 36 4.01 -4.19 26.46
C ALA A 36 3.69 -2.73 26.08
N LEU A 37 2.59 -2.55 25.34
CA LEU A 37 2.09 -1.23 24.97
C LEU A 37 1.01 -0.81 25.96
N PHE A 38 1.19 0.33 26.63
CA PHE A 38 0.27 0.84 27.63
C PHE A 38 -0.60 2.01 27.14
N GLU A 39 -0.17 2.66 26.08
CA GLU A 39 -0.86 3.81 25.48
C GLU A 39 -0.68 3.85 23.95
N ILE A 40 -1.57 4.53 23.25
CA ILE A 40 -1.49 4.84 21.82
C ILE A 40 -1.67 6.35 21.68
N ASP A 41 -0.66 7.03 21.12
CA ASP A 41 -0.62 8.49 20.95
C ASP A 41 -0.96 9.25 22.26
N GLY A 42 -0.42 8.80 23.41
CA GLY A 42 -0.66 9.39 24.72
C GLY A 42 -2.01 9.05 25.37
N ASN A 43 -2.81 8.18 24.73
CA ASN A 43 -4.09 7.72 25.26
C ASN A 43 -3.91 6.35 25.92
N PRO A 44 -4.12 6.20 27.24
CA PRO A 44 -3.99 4.92 27.93
C PRO A 44 -4.95 3.87 27.36
N ILE A 45 -4.45 2.66 27.07
CA ILE A 45 -5.26 1.57 26.52
C ILE A 45 -6.50 1.25 27.39
N PRO A 46 -6.42 1.20 28.72
CA PRO A 46 -7.59 0.96 29.54
C PRO A 46 -8.68 2.03 29.41
N ALA A 47 -8.29 3.31 29.21
CA ALA A 47 -9.25 4.39 28.98
C ALA A 47 -9.94 4.24 27.63
N LEU A 48 -9.17 3.92 26.55
CA LEU A 48 -9.75 3.68 25.24
C LEU A 48 -10.77 2.53 25.28
N VAL A 49 -10.47 1.45 25.97
CA VAL A 49 -11.40 0.32 26.12
C VAL A 49 -12.62 0.68 26.98
N ALA A 50 -12.45 1.52 28.03
CA ALA A 50 -13.55 1.98 28.85
C ALA A 50 -14.53 2.88 28.09
N ASP A 51 -14.01 3.78 27.24
CA ASP A 51 -14.79 4.74 26.47
C ASP A 51 -15.46 4.13 25.23
N PHE A 52 -14.79 3.22 24.55
CA PHE A 52 -15.21 2.71 23.23
C PHE A 52 -15.55 1.22 23.21
N GLY A 53 -15.25 0.47 24.28
CA GLY A 53 -15.48 -0.97 24.36
C GLY A 53 -14.36 -1.81 23.76
N SER A 54 -14.58 -3.13 23.72
CA SER A 54 -13.66 -4.15 23.19
C SER A 54 -14.48 -5.23 22.47
N PRO A 55 -14.07 -5.75 21.28
CA PRO A 55 -12.84 -5.37 20.56
C PRO A 55 -12.91 -3.99 19.90
N LEU A 56 -11.76 -3.31 19.78
CA LEU A 56 -11.66 -1.96 19.24
C LEU A 56 -10.49 -1.84 18.26
N PHE A 57 -10.73 -1.31 17.05
CA PHE A 57 -9.68 -0.90 16.14
C PHE A 57 -9.29 0.56 16.43
N VAL A 58 -7.99 0.80 16.62
CA VAL A 58 -7.41 2.13 16.86
C VAL A 58 -6.37 2.42 15.79
N PHE A 59 -6.35 3.64 15.27
CA PHE A 59 -5.31 4.12 14.35
C PHE A 59 -4.57 5.30 14.96
N SER A 60 -3.23 5.19 15.02
CA SER A 60 -2.34 6.25 15.46
C SER A 60 -2.21 7.33 14.37
N GLU A 61 -2.70 8.54 14.65
CA GLU A 61 -2.50 9.69 13.76
C GLU A 61 -1.02 10.07 13.66
N HIS A 62 -0.31 10.01 14.78
CA HIS A 62 1.13 10.31 14.81
C HIS A 62 1.91 9.40 13.87
N THR A 63 1.65 8.09 13.92
CA THR A 63 2.32 7.11 13.05
C THR A 63 1.97 7.32 11.58
N LEU A 64 0.68 7.55 11.25
CA LEU A 64 0.24 7.84 9.88
C LEU A 64 0.98 9.04 9.30
N ARG A 65 1.03 10.16 10.02
CA ARG A 65 1.72 11.37 9.57
C ARG A 65 3.23 11.16 9.45
N SER A 66 3.84 10.51 10.43
CA SER A 66 5.29 10.21 10.41
C SER A 66 5.67 9.36 9.20
N LYS A 67 4.94 8.27 8.95
CA LYS A 67 5.17 7.39 7.79
C LYS A 67 4.97 8.13 6.46
N ALA A 68 3.92 8.94 6.34
CA ALA A 68 3.66 9.72 5.14
C ALA A 68 4.79 10.74 4.86
N ARG A 69 5.25 11.45 5.88
CA ARG A 69 6.36 12.42 5.76
C ARG A 69 7.67 11.73 5.42
N HIS A 70 7.97 10.62 6.10
CA HIS A 70 9.19 9.85 5.86
C HIS A 70 9.25 9.30 4.43
N ALA A 71 8.17 8.64 3.96
CA ALA A 71 8.11 8.16 2.58
C ALA A 71 8.28 9.30 1.55
N ARG A 72 7.58 10.42 1.77
CA ARG A 72 7.72 11.60 0.89
C ARG A 72 9.14 12.14 0.87
N GLU A 73 9.79 12.25 2.01
CA GLU A 73 11.15 12.76 2.14
C GLU A 73 12.17 11.83 1.47
N ALA A 74 12.05 10.50 1.68
CA ALA A 74 12.91 9.51 1.07
C ALA A 74 12.98 9.65 -0.46
N PHE A 75 11.84 9.90 -1.11
CA PHE A 75 11.81 10.09 -2.56
C PHE A 75 12.16 11.50 -2.98
N ARG A 76 11.61 12.55 -2.35
CA ARG A 76 11.80 13.94 -2.80
C ARG A 76 13.22 14.44 -2.66
N ARG A 77 13.97 13.96 -1.68
CA ARG A 77 15.41 14.28 -1.56
C ARG A 77 16.20 13.79 -2.76
N ARG A 78 15.78 12.70 -3.41
CA ARG A 78 16.46 12.06 -4.54
C ARG A 78 15.90 12.53 -5.88
N TYR A 79 14.60 12.76 -5.93
CA TYR A 79 13.86 13.11 -7.13
C TYR A 79 12.70 14.06 -6.78
N PRO A 80 12.92 15.39 -6.80
CA PRO A 80 11.91 16.37 -6.36
C PRO A 80 10.60 16.30 -7.12
N LYS A 81 10.62 15.87 -8.39
CA LYS A 81 9.44 15.74 -9.26
C LYS A 81 8.66 14.45 -8.94
N THR A 82 8.18 14.33 -7.68
CA THR A 82 7.45 13.17 -7.19
C THR A 82 6.08 13.56 -6.62
N SER A 83 5.04 12.81 -6.99
CA SER A 83 3.67 12.87 -6.50
C SER A 83 3.31 11.59 -5.75
N PHE A 84 2.43 11.67 -4.76
CA PHE A 84 2.04 10.56 -3.90
C PHE A 84 0.54 10.44 -3.85
N ALA A 85 0.03 9.23 -4.05
CA ALA A 85 -1.37 8.88 -3.92
C ALA A 85 -1.59 7.88 -2.79
N TRP A 86 -2.63 8.11 -2.00
CA TRP A 86 -3.11 7.19 -0.97
C TRP A 86 -4.07 6.17 -1.56
N SER A 87 -3.77 4.90 -1.36
CA SER A 87 -4.52 3.78 -1.92
C SER A 87 -5.74 3.45 -1.05
N PHE A 88 -6.94 3.90 -1.45
CA PHE A 88 -8.19 3.75 -0.69
C PHE A 88 -8.54 2.29 -0.42
N LYS A 89 -8.26 1.38 -1.35
CA LYS A 89 -8.45 -0.07 -1.17
C LYS A 89 -7.72 -0.65 0.04
N THR A 90 -6.66 0.01 0.52
CA THR A 90 -5.93 -0.42 1.71
C THR A 90 -6.68 -0.07 2.99
N ASN A 91 -7.16 1.15 3.07
CA ASN A 91 -8.02 1.65 4.15
C ASN A 91 -8.73 2.91 3.70
N HIS A 92 -10.04 2.91 3.73
CA HIS A 92 -10.87 4.04 3.32
C HIS A 92 -11.64 4.67 4.48
N LEU A 93 -11.20 4.49 5.73
CA LEU A 93 -11.76 5.22 6.87
C LEU A 93 -11.57 6.72 6.66
N GLN A 94 -12.63 7.48 6.97
CA GLN A 94 -12.65 8.92 6.73
C GLN A 94 -11.47 9.63 7.37
N SER A 95 -11.19 9.35 8.64
CA SER A 95 -10.10 9.99 9.39
C SER A 95 -8.73 9.68 8.77
N VAL A 96 -8.48 8.42 8.39
CA VAL A 96 -7.22 8.01 7.72
C VAL A 96 -7.04 8.77 6.41
N CYS A 97 -8.07 8.80 5.57
CA CYS A 97 -8.03 9.51 4.29
C CYS A 97 -7.82 11.03 4.47
N GLN A 98 -8.45 11.64 5.47
CA GLN A 98 -8.31 13.08 5.76
C GLN A 98 -6.90 13.42 6.29
N ILE A 99 -6.34 12.58 7.15
CA ILE A 99 -4.96 12.75 7.65
C ILE A 99 -3.98 12.74 6.46
N LEU A 100 -4.08 11.75 5.57
CA LEU A 100 -3.18 11.64 4.42
C LEU A 100 -3.41 12.77 3.40
N ARG A 101 -4.66 13.21 3.20
CA ARG A 101 -4.95 14.40 2.40
C ARG A 101 -4.28 15.66 2.96
N GLN A 102 -4.33 15.86 4.28
CA GLN A 102 -3.66 16.98 4.95
C GLN A 102 -2.14 16.91 4.80
N GLU A 103 -1.58 15.71 4.71
CA GLU A 103 -0.15 15.50 4.39
C GLU A 103 0.16 15.69 2.89
N GLY A 104 -0.82 16.09 2.07
CA GLY A 104 -0.63 16.41 0.65
C GLY A 104 -0.61 15.17 -0.27
N TRP A 105 -1.24 14.07 0.14
CA TRP A 105 -1.46 12.89 -0.67
C TRP A 105 -2.76 13.02 -1.47
N ILE A 106 -2.73 12.72 -2.76
CA ILE A 106 -3.93 12.60 -3.59
C ILE A 106 -4.57 11.23 -3.38
N ALA A 107 -5.81 11.03 -3.87
CA ALA A 107 -6.50 9.74 -3.73
C ALA A 107 -6.17 8.79 -4.88
N GLU A 108 -5.88 7.51 -4.59
CA GLU A 108 -5.95 6.42 -5.57
C GLU A 108 -7.16 5.56 -5.25
N VAL A 109 -8.04 5.39 -6.24
CA VAL A 109 -9.31 4.68 -6.12
C VAL A 109 -9.47 3.64 -7.21
N VAL A 110 -10.18 2.53 -6.91
CA VAL A 110 -10.34 1.39 -7.82
C VAL A 110 -11.80 0.99 -8.10
N SER A 111 -12.75 1.73 -7.52
CA SER A 111 -14.18 1.49 -7.68
C SER A 111 -14.98 2.79 -7.67
N ASP A 112 -16.24 2.72 -8.11
CA ASP A 112 -17.20 3.81 -8.01
C ASP A 112 -17.44 4.25 -6.57
N PHE A 113 -17.59 3.29 -5.64
CA PHE A 113 -17.71 3.57 -4.21
C PHE A 113 -16.52 4.39 -3.67
N GLU A 114 -15.29 4.00 -4.00
CA GLU A 114 -14.10 4.72 -3.55
C GLU A 114 -14.00 6.11 -4.20
N TYR A 115 -14.37 6.24 -5.49
CA TYR A 115 -14.43 7.51 -6.18
C TYR A 115 -15.41 8.48 -5.51
N GLU A 116 -16.65 8.04 -5.27
CA GLU A 116 -17.66 8.82 -4.56
C GLU A 116 -17.19 9.23 -3.17
N LYS A 117 -16.57 8.31 -2.45
CA LYS A 117 -16.01 8.58 -1.13
C LYS A 117 -14.88 9.62 -1.18
N ALA A 118 -13.96 9.53 -2.14
CA ALA A 118 -12.91 10.52 -2.33
C ALA A 118 -13.50 11.92 -2.60
N ARG A 119 -14.52 12.00 -3.47
CA ARG A 119 -15.24 13.26 -3.72
C ARG A 119 -15.95 13.80 -2.47
N TYR A 120 -16.63 12.92 -1.72
CA TYR A 120 -17.26 13.28 -0.45
C TYR A 120 -16.25 13.83 0.57
N LEU A 121 -15.04 13.27 0.61
CA LEU A 121 -13.95 13.71 1.47
C LEU A 121 -13.26 15.00 0.99
N GLY A 122 -13.71 15.57 -0.14
CA GLY A 122 -13.24 16.83 -0.68
C GLY A 122 -12.00 16.75 -1.55
N PHE A 123 -11.62 15.57 -2.05
CA PHE A 123 -10.59 15.48 -3.10
C PHE A 123 -11.19 16.04 -4.40
N ALA A 124 -10.49 16.98 -5.03
CA ALA A 124 -10.86 17.47 -6.36
C ALA A 124 -10.62 16.40 -7.42
N GLY A 125 -11.32 16.46 -8.57
CA GLY A 125 -11.11 15.50 -9.65
C GLY A 125 -9.64 15.31 -10.03
N PRO A 126 -8.86 16.38 -10.27
CA PRO A 126 -7.42 16.27 -10.57
C PRO A 126 -6.57 15.66 -9.46
N ASP A 127 -7.09 15.56 -8.23
CA ASP A 127 -6.44 14.92 -7.10
C ASP A 127 -6.88 13.46 -6.89
N ILE A 128 -7.53 12.86 -7.89
CA ILE A 128 -7.97 11.47 -7.86
C ILE A 128 -7.36 10.70 -9.03
N VAL A 129 -6.59 9.66 -8.72
CA VAL A 129 -6.14 8.64 -9.68
C VAL A 129 -7.18 7.52 -9.66
N PHE A 130 -7.82 7.28 -10.80
CA PHE A 130 -8.85 6.25 -10.92
C PHE A 130 -8.30 5.04 -11.68
N ASN A 131 -7.94 4.01 -10.91
CA ASN A 131 -7.48 2.70 -11.36
C ASN A 131 -8.65 1.69 -11.42
N GLY A 132 -8.30 0.42 -11.58
CA GLY A 132 -9.23 -0.71 -11.52
C GLY A 132 -9.65 -1.21 -12.90
N PRO A 133 -9.98 -2.50 -13.00
CA PRO A 133 -10.28 -3.17 -14.26
C PRO A 133 -11.69 -2.89 -14.80
N TYR A 134 -12.55 -2.33 -13.96
CA TYR A 134 -13.93 -2.00 -14.32
C TYR A 134 -14.36 -0.67 -13.69
N LYS A 135 -14.76 0.26 -14.54
CA LYS A 135 -15.32 1.54 -14.15
C LYS A 135 -16.68 1.69 -14.82
N PRO A 136 -17.81 1.68 -14.06
CA PRO A 136 -19.15 1.86 -14.61
C PRO A 136 -19.25 3.14 -15.46
N ARG A 137 -20.01 3.08 -16.55
CA ARG A 137 -20.17 4.19 -17.51
C ARG A 137 -20.50 5.53 -16.85
N ALA A 138 -21.41 5.51 -15.88
CA ALA A 138 -21.87 6.73 -15.20
C ALA A 138 -20.73 7.40 -14.40
N ILE A 139 -20.00 6.61 -13.61
CA ILE A 139 -18.90 7.15 -12.83
C ILE A 139 -17.71 7.54 -13.70
N LEU A 140 -17.45 6.80 -14.78
CA LEU A 140 -16.40 7.13 -15.73
C LEU A 140 -16.71 8.47 -16.46
N ARG A 141 -17.95 8.72 -16.87
CA ARG A 141 -18.38 10.01 -17.40
C ARG A 141 -18.11 11.12 -16.40
N ARG A 142 -18.55 10.93 -15.14
CA ARG A 142 -18.34 11.91 -14.08
C ARG A 142 -16.86 12.17 -13.83
N ALA A 143 -16.05 11.13 -13.76
CA ALA A 143 -14.60 11.25 -13.56
C ALA A 143 -13.92 12.04 -14.70
N ILE A 144 -14.37 11.82 -15.96
CA ILE A 144 -13.91 12.58 -17.13
C ILE A 144 -14.31 14.07 -17.00
N ASP A 145 -15.55 14.34 -16.62
CA ASP A 145 -16.07 15.71 -16.52
C ASP A 145 -15.42 16.47 -15.34
N GLU A 146 -15.08 15.78 -14.27
CA GLU A 146 -14.39 16.33 -13.11
C GLU A 146 -12.86 16.41 -13.25
N GLY A 147 -12.29 15.87 -14.34
CA GLY A 147 -10.86 15.93 -14.64
C GLY A 147 -10.00 14.97 -13.81
N ALA A 148 -10.56 13.81 -13.42
CA ALA A 148 -9.79 12.79 -12.72
C ALA A 148 -8.71 12.15 -13.61
N LEU A 149 -7.64 11.66 -12.99
CA LEU A 149 -6.52 11.01 -13.67
C LEU A 149 -6.87 9.53 -13.92
N LEU A 150 -7.33 9.21 -15.13
CA LEU A 150 -7.78 7.86 -15.49
C LEU A 150 -6.62 6.99 -15.94
N HIS A 151 -6.46 5.80 -15.35
CA HIS A 151 -5.59 4.75 -15.88
C HIS A 151 -6.43 3.63 -16.49
N ILE A 152 -6.29 3.47 -17.79
CA ILE A 152 -7.06 2.52 -18.62
C ILE A 152 -6.45 1.14 -18.42
N ASP A 153 -7.28 0.16 -18.08
CA ASP A 153 -6.86 -1.20 -17.75
C ASP A 153 -7.01 -2.18 -18.93
N ASN A 154 -7.98 -1.94 -19.83
CA ASN A 154 -8.32 -2.89 -20.90
C ASN A 154 -8.92 -2.20 -22.12
N TRP A 155 -9.14 -2.99 -23.20
CA TRP A 155 -9.63 -2.52 -24.50
C TRP A 155 -11.07 -2.03 -24.49
N ASP A 156 -11.94 -2.66 -23.67
CA ASP A 156 -13.35 -2.26 -23.59
C ASP A 156 -13.47 -0.90 -22.91
N GLU A 157 -12.68 -0.68 -21.86
CA GLU A 157 -12.60 0.61 -21.18
C GLU A 157 -12.06 1.70 -22.12
N LEU A 158 -10.98 1.41 -22.88
CA LEU A 158 -10.45 2.35 -23.86
C LEU A 158 -11.53 2.73 -24.89
N SER A 159 -12.26 1.76 -25.42
CA SER A 159 -13.35 2.01 -26.37
C SER A 159 -14.47 2.85 -25.76
N LEU A 160 -14.81 2.60 -24.50
CA LEU A 160 -15.82 3.39 -23.78
C LEU A 160 -15.35 4.84 -23.56
N ILE A 161 -14.08 5.05 -23.20
CA ILE A 161 -13.52 6.39 -23.01
C ILE A 161 -13.52 7.14 -24.36
N GLU A 162 -13.15 6.51 -25.46
CA GLU A 162 -13.21 7.11 -26.79
C GLU A 162 -14.64 7.54 -27.17
N GLU A 163 -15.63 6.71 -26.85
CA GLU A 163 -17.03 7.05 -27.03
C GLU A 163 -17.43 8.26 -26.18
N LEU A 164 -17.10 8.23 -24.89
CA LEU A 164 -17.44 9.27 -23.93
C LEU A 164 -16.76 10.62 -24.21
N THR A 165 -15.65 10.61 -24.94
CA THR A 165 -14.86 11.83 -25.26
C THR A 165 -15.06 12.35 -26.66
N ARG A 166 -15.94 11.70 -27.48
CA ARG A 166 -16.13 12.01 -28.90
C ARG A 166 -16.37 13.50 -29.16
N ASP A 167 -17.17 14.15 -28.33
CA ASP A 167 -17.60 15.53 -28.52
C ASP A 167 -16.75 16.55 -27.73
N ARG A 168 -15.66 16.09 -27.04
CA ARG A 168 -14.79 17.01 -26.32
C ARG A 168 -13.99 17.87 -27.29
N ARG A 169 -13.80 19.13 -26.94
CA ARG A 169 -12.94 20.05 -27.70
C ARG A 169 -11.48 19.85 -27.36
N GLU A 170 -11.20 19.74 -26.04
CA GLU A 170 -9.85 19.55 -25.54
C GLU A 170 -9.55 18.06 -25.31
N PRO A 171 -8.34 17.59 -25.63
CA PRO A 171 -7.94 16.22 -25.35
C PRO A 171 -8.01 15.90 -23.86
N LEU A 172 -8.48 14.70 -23.55
CA LEU A 172 -8.44 14.17 -22.18
C LEU A 172 -7.09 13.51 -21.91
N ASP A 173 -6.46 13.89 -20.80
CA ASP A 173 -5.28 13.20 -20.30
C ASP A 173 -5.66 11.84 -19.73
N VAL A 174 -5.00 10.79 -20.22
CA VAL A 174 -5.22 9.41 -19.76
C VAL A 174 -3.87 8.71 -19.53
N GLY A 175 -3.89 7.72 -18.65
CA GLY A 175 -2.80 6.77 -18.52
C GLY A 175 -3.23 5.40 -19.02
N ILE A 176 -2.27 4.51 -19.24
CA ILE A 176 -2.52 3.08 -19.41
C ILE A 176 -1.83 2.30 -18.32
N ARG A 177 -2.51 1.28 -17.82
CA ARG A 177 -1.91 0.28 -16.96
C ARG A 177 -1.15 -0.74 -17.78
N VAL A 178 0.12 -0.92 -17.45
CA VAL A 178 1.03 -1.83 -18.14
C VAL A 178 1.35 -3.01 -17.22
N TRP A 179 1.05 -4.22 -17.70
CA TRP A 179 1.55 -5.43 -17.08
C TRP A 179 2.96 -5.75 -17.61
N LEU A 180 3.90 -5.95 -16.70
CA LEU A 180 5.27 -6.29 -17.01
C LEU A 180 5.85 -7.28 -15.98
N ASP A 181 6.79 -8.12 -16.42
CA ASP A 181 7.56 -8.99 -15.51
C ASP A 181 8.71 -8.21 -14.90
N ALA A 182 8.64 -7.97 -13.58
CA ALA A 182 9.69 -7.30 -12.81
C ALA A 182 10.70 -8.27 -12.16
N GLY A 183 10.61 -9.56 -12.46
CA GLY A 183 11.48 -10.61 -11.89
C GLY A 183 10.94 -11.25 -10.61
N ILE A 184 9.81 -10.79 -10.06
CA ILE A 184 9.17 -11.37 -8.87
C ILE A 184 8.18 -12.47 -9.22
N ARG A 185 7.97 -13.41 -8.29
CA ARG A 185 7.03 -14.53 -8.46
C ARG A 185 6.06 -14.62 -7.28
N PRO A 186 4.76 -14.93 -7.50
CA PRO A 186 4.14 -15.08 -8.84
C PRO A 186 4.06 -13.74 -9.59
N VAL A 187 4.07 -13.78 -10.92
CA VAL A 187 3.92 -12.57 -11.74
C VAL A 187 2.53 -12.00 -11.57
N TRP A 188 2.43 -10.68 -11.34
CA TRP A 188 1.17 -9.98 -11.16
C TRP A 188 0.57 -9.60 -12.51
N SER A 189 -0.12 -10.54 -13.18
CA SER A 189 -0.54 -10.45 -14.58
C SER A 189 -2.04 -10.21 -14.81
N LYS A 190 -2.81 -9.93 -13.75
CA LYS A 190 -4.28 -9.87 -13.81
C LYS A 190 -4.83 -8.63 -14.51
N PHE A 191 -4.06 -7.53 -14.57
CA PHE A 191 -4.55 -6.21 -14.94
C PHE A 191 -3.59 -5.52 -15.88
N GLY A 192 -4.17 -4.71 -16.78
CA GLY A 192 -3.41 -3.87 -17.69
C GLY A 192 -3.01 -4.54 -18.98
N PHE A 193 -2.45 -3.76 -19.89
CA PHE A 193 -1.97 -4.19 -21.19
C PHE A 193 -0.59 -4.85 -21.07
N ALA A 194 -0.44 -6.03 -21.65
CA ALA A 194 0.82 -6.77 -21.57
C ALA A 194 1.94 -6.09 -22.37
N LEU A 195 3.10 -5.87 -21.71
CA LEU A 195 4.27 -5.32 -22.36
C LEU A 195 4.94 -6.35 -23.31
N ALA A 196 5.06 -7.59 -22.84
CA ALA A 196 5.84 -8.62 -23.53
C ALA A 196 5.31 -9.00 -24.92
N ASN A 197 4.01 -8.93 -25.16
CA ASN A 197 3.38 -9.24 -26.44
C ASN A 197 3.04 -7.99 -27.28
N GLY A 198 3.53 -6.80 -26.88
CA GLY A 198 3.31 -5.53 -27.56
C GLY A 198 1.91 -4.92 -27.38
N GLU A 199 1.09 -5.45 -26.48
CA GLU A 199 -0.27 -4.96 -26.25
C GLU A 199 -0.27 -3.52 -25.69
N ALA A 200 0.62 -3.26 -24.72
CA ALA A 200 0.79 -1.91 -24.16
C ALA A 200 1.20 -0.87 -25.23
N GLU A 201 2.04 -1.26 -26.17
CA GLU A 201 2.44 -0.40 -27.27
C GLU A 201 1.28 -0.12 -28.21
N ARG A 202 0.46 -1.14 -28.56
CA ARG A 202 -0.74 -0.97 -29.40
C ARG A 202 -1.80 -0.08 -28.73
N ALA A 203 -1.98 -0.22 -27.41
CA ALA A 203 -2.89 0.65 -26.65
C ALA A 203 -2.41 2.10 -26.67
N ALA A 204 -1.11 2.32 -26.42
CA ALA A 204 -0.50 3.63 -26.49
C ALA A 204 -0.64 4.26 -27.90
N GLU A 205 -0.36 3.50 -28.95
CA GLU A 205 -0.53 3.93 -30.34
C GLU A 205 -1.97 4.37 -30.64
N ARG A 206 -2.96 3.58 -30.21
CA ARG A 206 -4.38 3.90 -30.39
C ARG A 206 -4.76 5.21 -29.73
N ILE A 207 -4.28 5.45 -28.49
CA ILE A 207 -4.52 6.70 -27.77
C ILE A 207 -3.84 7.89 -28.47
N VAL A 208 -2.56 7.76 -28.83
CA VAL A 208 -1.81 8.86 -29.47
C VAL A 208 -2.39 9.26 -30.84
N LYS A 209 -2.99 8.31 -31.56
CA LYS A 209 -3.69 8.59 -32.83
C LYS A 209 -5.07 9.24 -32.65
N ASN A 210 -5.64 9.19 -31.45
CA ASN A 210 -6.96 9.77 -31.17
C ASN A 210 -6.82 11.24 -30.76
N PRO A 211 -7.35 12.21 -31.55
CA PRO A 211 -7.20 13.63 -31.24
C PRO A 211 -7.98 14.08 -29.99
N ARG A 212 -8.80 13.23 -29.42
CA ARG A 212 -9.58 13.49 -28.19
C ARG A 212 -8.90 12.99 -26.93
N LEU A 213 -7.78 12.27 -27.07
CA LEU A 213 -7.03 11.70 -25.95
C LEU A 213 -5.58 12.16 -26.02
N ARG A 214 -4.96 12.32 -24.85
CA ARG A 214 -3.52 12.54 -24.71
C ARG A 214 -2.96 11.50 -23.73
N LEU A 215 -2.06 10.65 -24.21
CA LEU A 215 -1.40 9.69 -23.35
C LEU A 215 -0.43 10.42 -22.42
N HIS A 216 -0.79 10.56 -21.16
CA HIS A 216 -0.05 11.32 -20.14
C HIS A 216 0.80 10.41 -19.27
N THR A 217 0.29 9.22 -18.89
CA THR A 217 0.90 8.36 -17.87
C THR A 217 1.07 6.92 -18.37
N LEU A 218 2.23 6.32 -18.06
CA LEU A 218 2.38 4.87 -18.01
C LEU A 218 2.35 4.44 -16.54
N HIS A 219 1.39 3.58 -16.20
CA HIS A 219 1.22 3.03 -14.86
C HIS A 219 1.57 1.56 -14.81
N THR A 220 2.21 1.12 -13.73
CA THR A 220 2.36 -0.30 -13.40
C THR A 220 2.22 -0.52 -11.90
N HIS A 221 1.67 -1.67 -11.52
CA HIS A 221 1.67 -2.14 -10.14
C HIS A 221 2.14 -3.59 -10.14
N ILE A 222 3.34 -3.83 -9.61
CA ILE A 222 4.04 -5.10 -9.75
C ILE A 222 3.70 -6.14 -8.68
N GLY A 223 2.93 -5.76 -7.65
CA GLY A 223 2.49 -6.67 -6.59
C GLY A 223 2.32 -5.98 -5.24
N THR A 224 2.24 -6.78 -4.19
CA THR A 224 2.11 -6.30 -2.80
C THR A 224 3.18 -6.91 -1.92
N TYR A 225 3.64 -6.16 -0.92
CA TYR A 225 4.67 -6.58 0.03
C TYR A 225 5.95 -7.08 -0.66
N ILE A 226 6.47 -6.26 -1.58
CA ILE A 226 7.64 -6.59 -2.38
C ILE A 226 8.90 -6.31 -1.57
N LEU A 227 9.66 -7.36 -1.25
CA LEU A 227 10.90 -7.26 -0.48
C LEU A 227 12.15 -7.03 -1.33
N GLU A 228 11.98 -6.90 -2.64
CA GLU A 228 13.09 -6.73 -3.59
C GLU A 228 13.04 -5.35 -4.25
N PRO A 229 13.80 -4.35 -3.76
CA PRO A 229 13.88 -3.03 -4.40
C PRO A 229 14.33 -3.09 -5.87
N SER A 230 15.13 -4.08 -6.25
CA SER A 230 15.58 -4.33 -7.64
C SER A 230 14.42 -4.56 -8.62
N ALA A 231 13.29 -5.09 -8.15
CA ALA A 231 12.09 -5.27 -8.97
C ALA A 231 11.52 -3.92 -9.45
N TYR A 232 11.55 -2.89 -8.60
CA TYR A 232 11.15 -1.54 -8.99
C TYR A 232 12.14 -0.88 -9.95
N ARG A 233 13.45 -1.15 -9.80
CA ARG A 233 14.46 -0.74 -10.79
C ARG A 233 14.12 -1.33 -12.16
N THR A 234 13.84 -2.62 -12.21
CA THR A 234 13.47 -3.32 -13.44
C THR A 234 12.17 -2.78 -14.06
N ALA A 235 11.14 -2.56 -13.23
CA ALA A 235 9.88 -1.99 -13.68
C ALA A 235 10.07 -0.58 -14.26
N THR A 236 10.84 0.27 -13.60
CA THR A 236 11.17 1.63 -14.05
C THR A 236 11.90 1.60 -15.40
N GLN A 237 12.89 0.75 -15.56
CA GLN A 237 13.63 0.59 -16.82
C GLN A 237 12.73 0.15 -17.97
N LYS A 238 11.83 -0.80 -17.73
CA LYS A 238 10.88 -1.29 -18.74
C LYS A 238 9.85 -0.24 -19.15
N LEU A 239 9.31 0.53 -18.19
CA LEU A 239 8.41 1.64 -18.52
C LEU A 239 9.13 2.75 -19.29
N LEU A 240 10.38 3.08 -18.94
CA LEU A 240 11.18 4.03 -19.72
C LEU A 240 11.45 3.55 -21.14
N ALA A 241 11.75 2.27 -21.32
CA ALA A 241 11.94 1.68 -22.66
C ALA A 241 10.67 1.78 -23.52
N LEU A 242 9.50 1.54 -22.92
CA LEU A 242 8.21 1.72 -23.60
C LEU A 242 7.98 3.22 -23.94
N ARG A 243 8.23 4.12 -22.98
CA ARG A 243 8.14 5.57 -23.18
C ARG A 243 9.02 6.05 -24.34
N ASP A 244 10.27 5.58 -24.40
CA ASP A 244 11.20 5.93 -25.46
C ASP A 244 10.75 5.37 -26.83
N THR A 245 10.14 4.19 -26.83
CA THR A 245 9.56 3.59 -28.03
C THR A 245 8.39 4.41 -28.55
N ILE A 246 7.47 4.85 -27.66
CA ILE A 246 6.35 5.72 -28.01
C ILE A 246 6.86 7.06 -28.56
N GLN A 247 7.87 7.65 -27.91
CA GLN A 247 8.46 8.90 -28.37
C GLN A 247 9.09 8.76 -29.76
N ARG A 248 9.85 7.71 -30.00
CA ARG A 248 10.49 7.48 -31.31
C ARG A 248 9.50 7.22 -32.43
N LYS A 249 8.42 6.46 -32.17
CA LYS A 249 7.44 6.06 -33.19
C LYS A 249 6.41 7.14 -33.48
N HIS A 250 6.03 7.92 -32.46
CA HIS A 250 4.89 8.81 -32.54
C HIS A 250 5.21 10.26 -32.22
N GLY A 251 6.47 10.59 -31.86
CA GLY A 251 6.87 11.94 -31.44
C GLY A 251 6.29 12.40 -30.10
N HIS A 252 5.61 11.50 -29.37
CA HIS A 252 4.88 11.81 -28.14
C HIS A 252 5.72 11.48 -26.90
N LEU A 253 6.03 12.51 -26.09
CA LEU A 253 6.76 12.35 -24.84
C LEU A 253 5.76 12.33 -23.66
N LEU A 254 5.72 11.24 -22.93
CA LEU A 254 4.85 11.12 -21.76
C LEU A 254 5.40 11.91 -20.56
N ASP A 255 4.47 12.49 -19.80
CA ASP A 255 4.77 13.39 -18.69
C ASP A 255 4.94 12.69 -17.35
N CYS A 256 4.36 11.47 -17.17
CA CYS A 256 4.31 10.78 -15.89
C CYS A 256 4.63 9.28 -16.02
N LEU A 257 5.38 8.76 -15.06
CA LEU A 257 5.48 7.33 -14.76
C LEU A 257 4.89 7.09 -13.37
N ASP A 258 3.90 6.21 -13.30
CA ASP A 258 3.28 5.78 -12.06
C ASP A 258 3.68 4.33 -11.78
N LEU A 259 4.40 4.11 -10.69
CA LEU A 259 4.94 2.80 -10.32
C LEU A 259 4.04 2.06 -9.33
N GLY A 260 2.84 2.59 -9.06
CA GLY A 260 1.92 2.00 -8.10
C GLY A 260 2.46 2.00 -6.68
N GLY A 261 2.03 1.00 -5.92
CA GLY A 261 2.45 0.76 -4.54
C GLY A 261 3.17 -0.57 -4.38
N GLY A 262 2.86 -1.27 -3.28
CA GLY A 262 3.41 -2.58 -2.98
C GLY A 262 4.60 -2.57 -2.03
N PHE A 263 5.02 -1.41 -1.56
CA PHE A 263 6.07 -1.26 -0.55
C PHE A 263 5.68 -1.95 0.75
N PRO A 264 6.58 -2.73 1.38
CA PRO A 264 6.31 -3.44 2.62
C PRO A 264 6.22 -2.48 3.82
N SER A 265 5.73 -3.02 4.92
CA SER A 265 5.78 -2.45 6.26
C SER A 265 6.68 -3.29 7.15
N ASN A 266 7.04 -2.79 8.33
CA ASN A 266 7.80 -3.56 9.31
C ASN A 266 6.96 -4.65 10.01
N SER A 267 5.66 -4.73 9.76
CA SER A 267 4.82 -5.84 10.20
C SER A 267 5.06 -7.05 9.29
N LEU A 268 5.75 -8.05 9.80
CA LEU A 268 6.07 -9.26 9.04
C LEU A 268 4.82 -10.08 8.74
N LEU A 269 4.76 -10.65 7.54
CA LEU A 269 3.70 -11.57 7.17
C LEU A 269 3.88 -12.91 7.90
N HIS A 270 2.77 -13.63 8.08
CA HIS A 270 2.79 -14.97 8.66
C HIS A 270 3.79 -15.89 7.94
N GLY A 271 4.57 -16.63 8.71
CA GLY A 271 5.63 -17.51 8.17
C GLY A 271 6.97 -16.83 7.87
N MET A 272 7.08 -15.52 8.03
CA MET A 272 8.38 -14.85 7.92
C MET A 272 9.09 -14.87 9.28
N ALA A 273 10.38 -15.24 9.28
CA ALA A 273 11.23 -15.28 10.46
C ALA A 273 12.30 -14.18 10.44
N GLY A 274 12.76 -13.75 11.61
CA GLY A 274 13.80 -12.74 11.83
C GLY A 274 13.24 -11.36 12.23
N PRO A 275 14.09 -10.46 12.73
CA PRO A 275 13.71 -9.08 13.02
C PRO A 275 13.26 -8.35 11.73
N ALA A 276 12.21 -7.54 11.84
CA ALA A 276 11.65 -6.84 10.67
C ALA A 276 12.70 -5.95 9.99
N GLU A 277 13.55 -5.30 10.78
CA GLU A 277 14.60 -4.39 10.32
C GLU A 277 15.69 -5.10 9.48
N GLN A 278 15.80 -6.43 9.61
CA GLN A 278 16.75 -7.24 8.85
C GLN A 278 16.13 -7.85 7.59
N VAL A 279 14.82 -8.04 7.58
CA VAL A 279 14.09 -8.73 6.52
C VAL A 279 13.44 -7.73 5.56
N VAL A 280 12.96 -6.60 6.08
CA VAL A 280 12.22 -5.60 5.31
C VAL A 280 13.17 -4.47 4.90
N PRO A 281 13.42 -4.28 3.60
CA PRO A 281 14.24 -3.16 3.13
C PRO A 281 13.57 -1.81 3.50
N PRO A 282 14.35 -0.80 3.91
CA PRO A 282 13.83 0.52 4.20
C PRO A 282 13.31 1.20 2.93
N ILE A 283 12.38 2.14 3.09
CA ILE A 283 11.74 2.85 1.96
C ILE A 283 12.76 3.57 1.08
N GLU A 284 13.89 3.97 1.65
CA GLU A 284 15.02 4.58 0.94
C GLU A 284 15.62 3.66 -0.12
N ALA A 285 15.68 2.35 0.12
CA ALA A 285 16.20 1.40 -0.85
C ALA A 285 15.32 1.32 -2.12
N TYR A 286 14.02 1.48 -1.96
CA TYR A 286 13.09 1.59 -3.09
C TYR A 286 13.22 2.94 -3.80
N ALA A 287 13.38 4.01 -3.02
CA ALA A 287 13.62 5.32 -3.58
C ALA A 287 14.90 5.33 -4.42
N ASP A 288 16.01 4.77 -3.92
CA ASP A 288 17.27 4.64 -4.66
C ASP A 288 17.08 3.78 -5.93
N ALA A 289 16.44 2.62 -5.81
CA ALA A 289 16.23 1.71 -6.93
C ALA A 289 15.49 2.38 -8.11
N ILE A 290 14.50 3.21 -7.83
CA ILE A 290 13.69 3.91 -8.83
C ILE A 290 14.41 5.15 -9.33
N THR A 291 14.86 6.01 -8.41
CA THR A 291 15.34 7.35 -8.78
C THR A 291 16.71 7.33 -9.43
N ASP A 292 17.58 6.35 -9.14
CA ASP A 292 18.83 6.14 -9.86
C ASP A 292 18.62 5.95 -11.37
N VAL A 293 17.53 5.27 -11.75
CA VAL A 293 17.18 5.07 -13.15
C VAL A 293 16.71 6.39 -13.77
N LEU A 294 15.80 7.10 -13.10
CA LEU A 294 15.22 8.33 -13.59
C LEU A 294 16.25 9.48 -13.67
N ASN A 295 17.19 9.54 -12.72
CA ASN A 295 18.20 10.58 -12.66
C ASN A 295 19.26 10.48 -13.79
N ARG A 296 19.36 9.35 -14.48
CA ARG A 296 20.20 9.21 -15.69
C ARG A 296 19.63 9.96 -16.90
N LEU A 297 18.35 10.33 -16.85
CA LEU A 297 17.74 11.14 -17.90
C LEU A 297 18.16 12.60 -17.78
N PRO A 298 18.35 13.32 -18.91
CA PRO A 298 18.47 14.77 -18.89
C PRO A 298 17.29 15.39 -18.14
N GLU A 299 17.52 16.40 -17.32
CA GLU A 299 16.54 17.00 -16.44
C GLU A 299 15.22 17.36 -17.15
N LYS A 300 15.32 18.00 -18.33
CA LYS A 300 14.15 18.38 -19.17
C LYS A 300 13.32 17.21 -19.67
N LYS A 301 13.88 15.97 -19.66
CA LYS A 301 13.20 14.75 -20.09
C LYS A 301 12.69 13.90 -18.91
N ARG A 302 12.95 14.33 -17.68
CA ARG A 302 12.52 13.60 -16.48
C ARG A 302 11.02 13.67 -16.32
N PRO A 303 10.32 12.51 -16.26
CA PRO A 303 8.87 12.47 -16.02
C PRO A 303 8.54 12.82 -14.57
N LEU A 304 7.29 13.16 -14.29
CA LEU A 304 6.75 13.06 -12.94
C LEU A 304 6.80 11.59 -12.50
N LEU A 305 7.33 11.33 -11.32
CA LEU A 305 7.21 10.05 -10.66
C LEU A 305 5.96 10.07 -9.78
N ARG A 306 5.03 9.13 -9.98
CA ARG A 306 3.90 8.92 -9.07
C ARG A 306 4.02 7.59 -8.37
N LEU A 307 3.61 7.56 -7.10
CA LEU A 307 3.59 6.38 -6.24
C LEU A 307 2.23 6.27 -5.56
N GLU A 308 1.66 5.06 -5.53
CA GLU A 308 0.34 4.75 -4.97
C GLU A 308 0.51 3.91 -3.70
N THR A 309 0.89 4.54 -2.63
CA THR A 309 1.29 3.83 -1.41
C THR A 309 0.09 3.53 -0.51
N GLY A 310 0.02 2.31 -0.03
CA GLY A 310 -1.02 1.84 0.90
C GLY A 310 -0.42 1.26 2.17
N ARG A 311 -0.16 -0.05 2.17
CA ARG A 311 0.31 -0.82 3.34
C ARG A 311 1.43 -0.13 4.14
N HIS A 312 2.47 0.34 3.47
CA HIS A 312 3.62 1.00 4.10
C HIS A 312 3.24 2.15 5.04
N LEU A 313 2.12 2.84 4.77
CA LEU A 313 1.70 4.00 5.56
C LEU A 313 0.81 3.61 6.75
N VAL A 314 -0.04 2.58 6.60
CA VAL A 314 -1.15 2.34 7.54
C VAL A 314 -0.94 1.13 8.44
N ASP A 315 -0.14 0.15 8.01
CA ASP A 315 -0.07 -1.14 8.67
C ASP A 315 0.44 -1.02 10.11
N GLU A 316 1.53 -0.28 10.33
CA GLU A 316 2.11 -0.03 11.64
C GLU A 316 1.32 0.99 12.49
N ALA A 317 0.36 1.69 11.89
CA ALA A 317 -0.49 2.65 12.58
C ALA A 317 -1.75 2.01 13.18
N GLY A 318 -2.10 0.80 12.76
CA GLY A 318 -3.32 0.10 13.15
C GLY A 318 -3.11 -0.82 14.35
N TYR A 319 -4.00 -0.75 15.33
CA TYR A 319 -4.03 -1.60 16.52
C TYR A 319 -5.40 -2.26 16.65
N LEU A 320 -5.42 -3.51 17.08
CA LEU A 320 -6.64 -4.19 17.53
C LEU A 320 -6.54 -4.40 19.05
N LEU A 321 -7.36 -3.69 19.80
CA LEU A 321 -7.49 -3.87 21.25
C LEU A 321 -8.55 -4.92 21.53
N THR A 322 -8.20 -5.94 22.33
CA THR A 322 -9.11 -7.01 22.73
C THR A 322 -8.98 -7.25 24.22
N SER A 323 -10.03 -7.80 24.83
CA SER A 323 -10.03 -8.19 26.24
C SER A 323 -9.91 -9.71 26.39
N VAL A 324 -9.14 -10.16 27.37
CA VAL A 324 -9.10 -11.57 27.73
C VAL A 324 -10.40 -11.94 28.44
N VAL A 325 -11.26 -12.71 27.77
CA VAL A 325 -12.57 -13.10 28.31
C VAL A 325 -12.54 -14.42 29.08
N ALA A 326 -11.56 -15.31 28.80
CA ALA A 326 -11.39 -16.58 29.47
C ALA A 326 -9.95 -17.08 29.40
N VAL A 327 -9.50 -17.75 30.44
CA VAL A 327 -8.23 -18.47 30.51
C VAL A 327 -8.57 -19.95 30.68
N LYS A 328 -7.96 -20.83 29.87
CA LYS A 328 -8.22 -22.27 29.84
C LYS A 328 -6.92 -23.07 29.88
N GLY A 329 -7.05 -24.37 30.24
CA GLY A 329 -5.94 -25.31 30.13
C GLY A 329 -4.82 -25.08 31.12
N ILE A 330 -3.58 -25.10 30.64
CA ILE A 330 -2.35 -25.06 31.44
C ILE A 330 -2.32 -23.83 32.37
N HIS A 331 -2.79 -22.68 31.91
CA HIS A 331 -2.84 -21.48 32.74
C HIS A 331 -3.77 -21.61 33.95
N ARG A 332 -4.88 -22.32 33.80
CA ARG A 332 -5.80 -22.57 34.91
C ARG A 332 -5.16 -23.50 35.95
N GLN A 333 -4.46 -24.52 35.48
CA GLN A 333 -3.74 -25.46 36.32
C GLN A 333 -2.56 -24.80 37.05
N ARG A 334 -1.87 -23.87 36.40
CA ARG A 334 -0.79 -23.05 36.99
C ARG A 334 -1.35 -22.14 38.10
N ALA A 335 -2.42 -21.41 37.80
CA ALA A 335 -3.06 -20.55 38.81
C ALA A 335 -3.55 -21.31 40.04
N GLU A 336 -4.07 -22.53 39.88
CA GLU A 336 -4.47 -23.40 40.97
C GLU A 336 -3.26 -23.89 41.78
N ASN A 337 -2.14 -24.21 41.09
CA ASN A 337 -0.88 -24.63 41.76
C ASN A 337 -0.21 -23.51 42.54
N ASP A 338 -0.30 -22.28 42.05
CA ASP A 338 0.28 -21.09 42.69
C ASP A 338 -0.64 -20.50 43.77
N GLY A 339 -1.80 -21.11 44.02
CA GLY A 339 -2.77 -20.64 45.02
C GLY A 339 -3.47 -19.33 44.67
N LEU A 340 -3.36 -18.89 43.41
CA LEU A 340 -3.98 -17.66 42.92
C LEU A 340 -5.43 -17.91 42.49
N SER A 341 -6.30 -16.96 42.73
CA SER A 341 -7.61 -17.00 42.12
C SER A 341 -7.48 -16.83 40.59
N ALA A 342 -8.42 -17.36 39.82
CA ALA A 342 -8.43 -17.17 38.37
C ALA A 342 -8.44 -15.68 37.95
N ARG A 343 -8.95 -14.82 38.84
CA ARG A 343 -8.97 -13.38 38.64
C ARG A 343 -7.57 -12.77 38.87
N ASP A 344 -6.93 -13.10 39.95
CA ASP A 344 -5.60 -12.57 40.30
C ASP A 344 -4.56 -13.02 39.27
N PHE A 345 -4.61 -14.26 38.83
CA PHE A 345 -3.76 -14.78 37.76
C PHE A 345 -3.98 -14.04 36.42
N LYS A 346 -5.23 -13.74 36.10
CA LYS A 346 -5.58 -12.98 34.91
C LYS A 346 -5.06 -11.54 34.99
N GLU A 347 -5.17 -10.90 36.15
CA GLU A 347 -4.65 -9.55 36.39
C GLU A 347 -3.11 -9.51 36.31
N GLN A 348 -2.41 -10.51 36.84
CA GLN A 348 -0.95 -10.66 36.71
C GLN A 348 -0.52 -10.85 35.25
N LEU A 349 -1.20 -11.70 34.50
CA LEU A 349 -0.96 -11.91 33.07
C LEU A 349 -1.12 -10.62 32.25
N ILE A 350 -2.10 -9.80 32.62
CA ILE A 350 -2.35 -8.52 31.94
C ILE A 350 -1.32 -7.47 32.35
N ALA A 351 -0.88 -7.46 33.60
CA ALA A 351 0.09 -6.52 34.13
C ALA A 351 1.54 -6.82 33.70
N GLY A 352 1.82 -8.03 33.20
CA GLY A 352 3.18 -8.42 32.83
C GLY A 352 4.09 -8.70 34.02
N GLU A 353 3.52 -8.92 35.21
CA GLU A 353 4.25 -9.31 36.42
C GLU A 353 4.48 -10.81 36.38
N ASP A 354 5.59 -11.22 35.75
CA ASP A 354 6.15 -12.55 35.94
C ASP A 354 7.04 -12.57 37.18
N SER A 355 6.69 -13.41 38.13
CA SER A 355 7.57 -13.83 39.20
C SER A 355 8.49 -14.96 38.77
#